data_7ca1cdce944f6d6a7dbe81b6ecedc4a6
#
_entry.id   7ca1cdce944f6d6a7dbe81b6ecedc4a6
#
_cell.length_a   1.000
_cell.length_b   1.000
_cell.length_c   1.000
_cell.angle_alpha   90.00
_cell.angle_beta   90.00
_cell.angle_gamma   90.00
#
_symmetry.space_group_name_H-M   'P 1'
#
loop_
_entity.id
_entity.type
_entity.pdbx_description
1 polymer ?
#
loop_
_entity_poly.entity_id
_entity_poly.type
_entity_poly.pdbx_seq_one_letter_code
_entity_poly.pdbx_strand_id
1 'polypeptide(L)'
;VATPSGSSAYARAMGATPVPLTAPVLTLAGSNVFRPRFWKPVALPETTTVRITNIDDRNKRPVRAFLDGHLAGPVTAMEVRVSSVAAVELAFTPRFDLSERLLRSLFPPEEE
;
A
#
# COMPACT_ATOMS: atom_id res chain seq x y z
N VAL A 1 -3.89 -0.52 1.95
CA VAL A 1 -2.74 -1.24 2.49
C VAL A 1 -1.93 -1.81 1.34
N ALA A 2 -0.64 -1.61 1.36
CA ALA A 2 0.24 -2.05 0.30
C ALA A 2 1.50 -2.71 0.84
N THR A 3 2.00 -3.71 0.10
CA THR A 3 3.36 -4.23 0.26
C THR A 3 4.36 -3.22 -0.34
N PRO A 4 5.67 -3.40 -0.14
CA PRO A 4 6.67 -2.54 -0.77
C PRO A 4 6.49 -2.39 -2.29
N SER A 5 6.12 -3.46 -2.98
CA SER A 5 5.83 -3.42 -4.42
C SER A 5 4.69 -2.43 -4.74
N GLY A 6 3.64 -2.40 -3.94
CA GLY A 6 2.51 -1.51 -4.13
C GLY A 6 2.76 -0.07 -3.65
N SER A 7 3.81 0.18 -2.89
CA SER A 7 4.10 1.52 -2.33
C SER A 7 4.41 2.55 -3.40
N SER A 8 4.95 2.14 -4.54
CA SER A 8 5.26 3.00 -5.68
C SER A 8 4.11 3.11 -6.70
N ALA A 9 3.01 2.42 -6.46
CA ALA A 9 1.83 2.38 -7.34
C ALA A 9 0.69 3.24 -6.78
N TYR A 10 -0.45 2.64 -6.48
CA TYR A 10 -1.65 3.35 -6.04
C TYR A 10 -1.45 4.08 -4.69
N ALA A 11 -0.72 3.47 -3.77
CA ALA A 11 -0.42 4.09 -2.48
C ALA A 11 0.38 5.38 -2.65
N ARG A 12 1.28 5.45 -3.64
CA ARG A 12 2.01 6.67 -3.98
C ARG A 12 1.08 7.81 -4.39
N ALA A 13 0.04 7.51 -5.16
CA ALA A 13 -0.95 8.51 -5.54
C ALA A 13 -1.70 9.10 -4.35
N MET A 14 -1.77 8.39 -3.24
CA MET A 14 -2.34 8.86 -1.97
C MET A 14 -1.29 9.52 -1.06
N GLY A 15 -0.09 9.76 -1.55
CA GLY A 15 0.97 10.45 -0.82
C GLY A 15 1.96 9.54 -0.09
N ALA A 16 1.87 8.23 -0.25
CA ALA A 16 2.84 7.32 0.34
C ALA A 16 4.22 7.46 -0.31
N THR A 17 5.25 7.31 0.51
CA THR A 17 6.63 7.25 0.02
C THR A 17 6.94 5.84 -0.47
N PRO A 18 7.43 5.66 -1.69
CA PRO A 18 7.90 4.36 -2.15
C PRO A 18 9.02 3.82 -1.24
N VAL A 19 8.99 2.52 -0.99
CA VAL A 19 9.99 1.84 -0.18
C VAL A 19 10.68 0.73 -0.99
N PRO A 20 11.91 0.33 -0.62
CA PRO A 20 12.60 -0.78 -1.27
C PRO A 20 11.77 -2.08 -1.23
N LEU A 21 11.85 -2.89 -2.27
CA LEU A 21 11.08 -4.14 -2.37
C LEU A 21 11.38 -5.12 -1.23
N THR A 22 12.58 -5.02 -0.64
CA THR A 22 13.03 -5.86 0.47
C THR A 22 12.70 -5.29 1.84
N ALA A 23 12.10 -4.10 1.91
CA ALA A 23 11.76 -3.49 3.19
C ALA A 23 10.70 -4.31 3.93
N PRO A 24 10.91 -4.64 5.22
CA PRO A 24 9.97 -5.46 6.00
C PRO A 24 8.81 -4.62 6.54
N VAL A 25 8.06 -3.98 5.65
CA VAL A 25 7.01 -3.02 6.02
C VAL A 25 5.74 -3.25 5.21
N LEU A 26 4.61 -2.81 5.79
CA LEU A 26 3.36 -2.54 5.09
C LEU A 26 3.14 -1.04 5.05
N THR A 27 2.64 -0.54 3.94
CA THR A 27 2.25 0.86 3.81
C THR A 27 0.73 0.98 3.99
N LEU A 28 0.32 1.85 4.90
CA LEU A 28 -1.08 2.23 5.10
C LEU A 28 -1.26 3.67 4.61
N ALA A 29 -2.14 3.84 3.64
CA ALA A 29 -2.48 5.15 3.08
C ALA A 29 -4.01 5.30 3.02
N GLY A 30 -4.49 6.52 3.17
CA GLY A 30 -5.89 6.85 3.08
C GLY A 30 -6.13 7.95 2.06
N SER A 31 -7.26 7.87 1.36
CA SER A 31 -7.72 8.90 0.45
C SER A 31 -8.76 9.77 1.16
N ASN A 32 -8.62 11.08 1.06
CA ASN A 32 -9.57 12.04 1.63
C ASN A 32 -9.83 11.82 3.13
N VAL A 33 -8.77 11.63 3.89
CA VAL A 33 -8.86 11.38 5.32
C VAL A 33 -9.37 12.63 6.04
N PHE A 34 -10.54 12.50 6.68
CA PHE A 34 -11.15 13.60 7.44
C PHE A 34 -10.54 13.72 8.84
N ARG A 35 -10.30 12.60 9.50
CA ARG A 35 -9.68 12.51 10.83
C ARG A 35 -8.68 11.36 10.90
N PRO A 36 -7.54 11.53 11.59
CA PRO A 36 -7.03 12.77 12.16
C PRO A 36 -6.62 13.77 11.07
N ARG A 37 -6.74 15.06 11.41
CA ARG A 37 -6.34 16.13 10.49
C ARG A 37 -4.85 16.01 10.14
N PHE A 38 -4.50 16.26 8.87
CA PHE A 38 -3.12 16.18 8.38
C PHE A 38 -2.49 14.80 8.52
N TRP A 39 -3.31 13.76 8.63
CA TRP A 39 -2.80 12.40 8.64
C TRP A 39 -2.03 12.09 7.35
N LYS A 40 -0.88 11.47 7.50
CA LYS A 40 -0.04 11.07 6.37
C LYS A 40 0.08 9.55 6.32
N PRO A 41 0.31 8.99 5.13
CA PRO A 41 0.60 7.57 5.00
C PRO A 41 1.75 7.13 5.90
N VAL A 42 1.66 5.92 6.40
CA VAL A 42 2.65 5.37 7.33
C VAL A 42 3.17 4.03 6.84
N ALA A 43 4.44 3.76 7.13
CA ALA A 43 5.03 2.45 7.01
C ALA A 43 4.93 1.74 8.37
N LEU A 44 4.35 0.55 8.36
CA LEU A 44 4.15 -0.28 9.55
C LEU A 44 5.06 -1.51 9.45
N PRO A 45 5.51 -2.09 10.57
CA PRO A 45 6.21 -3.37 10.52
C PRO A 45 5.39 -4.43 9.77
N GLU A 46 6.05 -5.31 9.03
CA GLU A 46 5.34 -6.35 8.27
C GLU A 46 4.61 -7.38 9.15
N THR A 47 4.91 -7.40 10.45
CA THR A 47 4.21 -8.21 11.44
C THR A 47 2.87 -7.63 11.88
N THR A 48 2.55 -6.42 11.42
CA THR A 48 1.34 -5.71 11.80
C THR A 48 0.11 -6.35 11.16
N THR A 49 -0.95 -6.49 11.95
CA THR A 49 -2.30 -6.77 11.44
C THR A 49 -3.07 -5.46 11.37
N VAL A 50 -3.54 -5.11 10.18
CA VAL A 50 -4.36 -3.91 9.97
C VAL A 50 -5.82 -4.35 9.93
N ARG A 51 -6.63 -3.81 10.84
CA ARG A 51 -8.07 -4.05 10.85
C ARG A 51 -8.80 -2.81 10.36
N ILE A 52 -9.64 -2.99 9.35
CA ILE A 52 -10.45 -1.93 8.76
C ILE A 52 -11.92 -2.29 8.99
N THR A 53 -12.66 -1.37 9.61
CA THR A 53 -14.07 -1.58 9.93
C THR A 53 -14.88 -0.45 9.33
N ASN A 54 -15.96 -0.79 8.64
CA ASN A 54 -16.95 0.18 8.23
C ASN A 54 -17.77 0.59 9.47
N ILE A 55 -17.70 1.86 9.84
CA ILE A 55 -18.42 2.40 11.00
C ILE A 55 -19.89 2.71 10.71
N ASP A 56 -20.33 2.57 9.46
CA ASP A 56 -21.72 2.74 9.08
C ASP A 56 -22.53 1.47 9.37
N ASP A 57 -23.02 1.36 10.60
CA ASP A 57 -23.76 0.21 11.10
C ASP A 57 -25.13 0.01 10.42
N ARG A 58 -25.67 1.04 9.77
CA ARG A 58 -26.93 0.97 9.02
C ARG A 58 -26.74 0.58 7.56
N ASN A 59 -25.52 0.31 7.15
CA ASN A 59 -25.15 -0.07 5.77
C ASN A 59 -25.64 0.92 4.69
N LYS A 60 -25.72 2.20 5.03
CA LYS A 60 -26.08 3.25 4.08
C LYS A 60 -24.93 3.63 3.16
N ARG A 61 -23.71 3.35 3.57
CA ARG A 61 -22.48 3.62 2.81
C ARG A 61 -21.64 2.35 2.78
N PRO A 62 -22.06 1.38 1.95
CA PRO A 62 -21.34 0.11 1.86
C PRO A 62 -19.92 0.31 1.36
N VAL A 63 -19.00 -0.50 1.88
CA VAL A 63 -17.60 -0.50 1.49
C VAL A 63 -17.30 -1.79 0.73
N ARG A 64 -16.54 -1.67 -0.34
CA ARG A 64 -16.06 -2.80 -1.14
C ARG A 64 -14.56 -2.95 -0.97
N ALA A 65 -14.09 -4.17 -0.90
CA ALA A 65 -12.68 -4.48 -0.89
C ALA A 65 -12.20 -4.86 -2.29
N PHE A 66 -11.04 -4.34 -2.66
CA PHE A 66 -10.34 -4.69 -3.89
C PHE A 66 -8.94 -5.20 -3.53
N LEU A 67 -8.56 -6.30 -4.14
CA LEU A 67 -7.24 -6.92 -4.00
C LEU A 67 -6.56 -6.89 -5.37
N ASP A 68 -5.50 -6.08 -5.50
CA ASP A 68 -4.80 -5.88 -6.77
C ASP A 68 -5.74 -5.54 -7.94
N GLY A 69 -6.71 -4.65 -7.68
CA GLY A 69 -7.71 -4.25 -8.66
C GLY A 69 -8.86 -5.22 -8.87
N HIS A 70 -8.85 -6.37 -8.20
CA HIS A 70 -9.93 -7.36 -8.28
C HIS A 70 -10.92 -7.19 -7.13
N LEU A 71 -12.20 -7.15 -7.46
CA LEU A 71 -13.24 -7.03 -6.45
C LEU A 71 -13.31 -8.29 -5.59
N ALA A 72 -13.08 -8.11 -4.28
CA ALA A 72 -13.27 -9.18 -3.30
C ALA A 72 -14.69 -9.22 -2.74
N GLY A 73 -15.42 -8.13 -2.89
CA GLY A 73 -16.84 -8.03 -2.49
C GLY A 73 -17.10 -6.97 -1.44
N PRO A 74 -18.38 -6.82 -1.01
CA PRO A 74 -18.73 -5.92 0.07
C PRO A 74 -18.19 -6.44 1.40
N VAL A 75 -17.71 -5.52 2.24
CA VAL A 75 -17.16 -5.86 3.55
C VAL A 75 -17.68 -4.91 4.63
N THR A 76 -17.88 -5.43 5.82
CA THR A 76 -18.17 -4.64 7.02
C THR A 76 -16.91 -4.48 7.86
N ALA A 77 -16.04 -5.48 7.84
CA ALA A 77 -14.73 -5.46 8.46
C ALA A 77 -13.78 -6.37 7.68
N MET A 78 -12.50 -6.04 7.69
CA MET A 78 -11.47 -6.89 7.10
C MET A 78 -10.18 -6.76 7.90
N GLU A 79 -9.40 -7.81 7.88
CA GLU A 79 -8.05 -7.82 8.41
C GLU A 79 -7.05 -8.04 7.28
N VAL A 80 -5.98 -7.29 7.32
CA VAL A 80 -4.89 -7.38 6.35
C VAL A 80 -3.59 -7.64 7.08
N ARG A 81 -2.88 -8.66 6.66
CA ARG A 81 -1.56 -9.01 7.17
C ARG A 81 -0.72 -9.65 6.08
N VAL A 82 0.58 -9.64 6.27
CA VAL A 82 1.49 -10.32 5.34
C VAL A 82 1.27 -11.83 5.45
N SER A 83 1.18 -12.50 4.31
CA SER A 83 1.08 -13.96 4.25
C SER A 83 2.41 -14.58 4.67
N SER A 84 2.37 -15.59 5.54
CA SER A 84 3.51 -16.41 5.90
C SER A 84 3.70 -17.64 4.98
N VAL A 85 2.73 -17.89 4.11
CA VAL A 85 2.70 -19.14 3.29
C VAL A 85 2.77 -18.87 1.80
N ALA A 86 2.61 -17.63 1.36
CA ALA A 86 2.67 -17.24 -0.05
C ALA A 86 3.68 -16.13 -0.25
N ALA A 87 4.50 -16.25 -1.29
CA ALA A 87 5.47 -15.25 -1.69
C ALA A 87 5.53 -15.16 -3.21
N VAL A 88 5.84 -13.95 -3.70
CA VAL A 88 6.11 -13.72 -5.13
C VAL A 88 7.57 -13.36 -5.26
N GLU A 89 8.28 -14.07 -6.11
CA GLU A 89 9.66 -13.77 -6.45
C GLU A 89 9.70 -12.97 -7.75
N LEU A 90 10.37 -11.82 -7.71
CA LEU A 90 10.54 -10.97 -8.88
C LEU A 90 11.92 -11.20 -9.46
N ALA A 91 11.97 -11.52 -10.75
CA ALA A 91 13.22 -11.71 -11.48
C ALA A 91 13.54 -10.47 -12.31
N PHE A 92 14.78 -10.01 -12.21
CA PHE A 92 15.28 -8.87 -12.96
C PHE A 92 16.52 -9.26 -13.77
N THR A 93 16.81 -8.49 -14.79
CA THR A 93 18.06 -8.67 -15.55
C THR A 93 19.26 -8.30 -14.67
N PRO A 94 20.47 -8.89 -14.94
CA PRO A 94 21.66 -8.59 -14.13
C PRO A 94 22.07 -7.10 -14.11
N ARG A 95 21.63 -6.31 -15.09
CA ARG A 95 21.91 -4.86 -15.18
C ARG A 95 20.88 -4.00 -14.44
N PHE A 96 19.86 -4.62 -13.87
CA PHE A 96 18.80 -3.91 -13.18
C PHE A 96 19.23 -3.58 -11.76
N ASP A 97 19.29 -2.29 -11.43
CA ASP A 97 19.57 -1.80 -10.08
C ASP A 97 18.29 -1.29 -9.43
N LEU A 98 17.81 -2.03 -8.42
CA LEU A 98 16.61 -1.67 -7.66
C LEU A 98 16.77 -0.35 -6.91
N SER A 99 17.97 -0.11 -6.35
CA SER A 99 18.25 1.13 -5.62
C SER A 99 18.23 2.33 -6.53
N GLU A 100 18.83 2.23 -7.71
CA GLU A 100 18.80 3.29 -8.72
C GLU A 100 17.37 3.58 -9.18
N ARG A 101 16.58 2.54 -9.42
CA ARG A 101 15.19 2.70 -9.82
C ARG A 101 14.36 3.39 -8.74
N LEU A 102 14.57 3.03 -7.47
CA LEU A 102 13.91 3.69 -6.36
C LEU A 102 14.28 5.18 -6.30
N LEU A 103 15.57 5.50 -6.44
CA LEU A 103 16.04 6.88 -6.44
C LEU A 103 15.44 7.69 -7.59
N ARG A 104 15.34 7.13 -8.77
CA ARG A 104 14.69 7.79 -9.91
C ARG A 104 13.19 8.02 -9.67
N SER A 105 12.54 7.13 -8.94
CA SER A 105 11.14 7.28 -8.55
C SER A 105 10.93 8.42 -7.55
N LEU A 106 11.85 8.56 -6.58
CA LEU A 106 11.78 9.58 -5.55
C LEU A 106 12.29 10.95 -6.02
N PHE A 107 13.28 10.95 -6.88
CA PHE A 107 13.94 12.15 -7.41
C PHE A 107 13.97 12.09 -8.95
N PRO A 108 12.82 12.30 -9.61
CA PRO A 108 12.79 12.24 -11.07
C PRO A 108 13.65 13.35 -11.65
N PRO A 109 14.31 13.10 -12.82
CA PRO A 109 15.07 14.14 -13.50
C PRO A 109 14.14 15.30 -13.84
N GLU A 110 14.68 16.53 -13.79
CA GLU A 110 13.94 17.70 -14.23
C GLU A 110 13.59 17.56 -15.71
N GLU A 111 12.36 17.85 -16.05
CA GLU A 111 11.96 17.99 -17.46
C GLU A 111 12.55 19.28 -17.99
N GLU A 112 13.34 19.16 -19.06
CA GLU A 112 13.84 20.31 -19.82
C GLU A 112 12.73 20.87 -20.71
#